data_799cd561e0046738dc8463923cf65bc5
#
_entry.id   799cd561e0046738dc8463923cf65bc5
#
_cell.length_a   1.000
_cell.length_b   1.000
_cell.length_c   1.000
_cell.angle_alpha   90.00
_cell.angle_beta   90.00
_cell.angle_gamma   90.00
#
_symmetry.space_group_name_H-M   'P 1'
#
loop_
_entity.id
_entity.type
_entity.pdbx_description
1 polymer ?
#
loop_
_entity_poly.entity_id
_entity_poly.type
_entity_poly.pdbx_seq_one_letter_code
_entity_poly.pdbx_strand_id
1 'polypeptide(L)'
;MVDVRKLIEYNEEVRHRYFDSLAKLPWDELTKNREASFHSLRNIFIHTLGAVDYWLDFLLNEKLRTKREFDDYGTMDDLQKYMARVEVRMRTYAASLTPEGVLKEYEVTNDLGVATRVTAEDVLIHVFEEEVHHRGELIALLWQMGIEPPLMGWKYL
;
A
#
# COMPACT_ATOMS: atom_id res chain seq x y z
N MET A 1 -12.37 5.60 -19.74
CA MET A 1 -11.11 5.01 -19.25
C MET A 1 -10.87 5.55 -17.86
N VAL A 2 -10.57 4.70 -16.89
CA VAL A 2 -10.25 5.16 -15.53
C VAL A 2 -8.83 5.75 -15.57
N ASP A 3 -8.67 6.95 -15.03
CA ASP A 3 -7.35 7.56 -14.90
C ASP A 3 -6.64 6.95 -13.67
N VAL A 4 -5.53 6.28 -13.89
CA VAL A 4 -4.73 5.65 -12.84
C VAL A 4 -4.27 6.65 -11.77
N ARG A 5 -4.08 7.92 -12.13
CA ARG A 5 -3.73 8.97 -11.16
C ARG A 5 -4.84 9.19 -10.13
N LYS A 6 -6.10 9.12 -10.56
CA LYS A 6 -7.24 9.20 -9.62
C LYS A 6 -7.29 8.02 -8.66
N LEU A 7 -6.86 6.83 -9.10
CA LEU A 7 -6.76 5.68 -8.21
C LEU A 7 -5.66 5.87 -7.16
N ILE A 8 -4.53 6.44 -7.57
CA ILE A 8 -3.42 6.77 -6.67
C ILE A 8 -3.88 7.81 -5.63
N GLU A 9 -4.50 8.90 -6.06
CA GLU A 9 -5.02 9.95 -5.18
C GLU A 9 -6.06 9.39 -4.19
N TYR A 10 -6.97 8.55 -4.69
CA TYR A 10 -7.96 7.87 -3.86
C TYR A 10 -7.31 6.98 -2.79
N ASN A 11 -6.32 6.16 -3.19
CA ASN A 11 -5.62 5.28 -2.24
C ASN A 11 -4.89 6.08 -1.16
N GLU A 12 -4.24 7.17 -1.54
CA GLU A 12 -3.52 8.05 -0.63
C GLU A 12 -4.46 8.66 0.41
N GLU A 13 -5.58 9.25 -0.03
CA GLU A 13 -6.59 9.84 0.86
C GLU A 13 -7.16 8.81 1.84
N VAL A 14 -7.50 7.61 1.35
CA VAL A 14 -8.03 6.54 2.20
C VAL A 14 -6.97 6.02 3.17
N ARG A 15 -5.73 5.92 2.74
CA ARG A 15 -4.60 5.50 3.59
C ARG A 15 -4.41 6.46 4.76
N HIS A 16 -4.50 7.77 4.54
CA HIS A 16 -4.46 8.78 5.61
C HIS A 16 -5.57 8.56 6.63
N ARG A 17 -6.80 8.30 6.20
CA ARG A 17 -7.92 8.02 7.13
C ARG A 17 -7.66 6.78 7.98
N TYR A 18 -7.06 5.73 7.39
CA TYR A 18 -6.65 4.55 8.16
C TYR A 18 -5.54 4.87 9.13
N PHE A 19 -4.52 5.59 8.68
CA PHE A 19 -3.43 6.01 9.56
C PHE A 19 -3.96 6.77 10.77
N ASP A 20 -4.84 7.75 10.56
CA ASP A 20 -5.46 8.53 11.62
C ASP A 20 -6.31 7.68 12.59
N SER A 21 -6.96 6.66 12.06
CA SER A 21 -7.72 5.71 12.89
C SER A 21 -6.78 4.84 13.73
N LEU A 22 -5.73 4.31 13.13
CA LEU A 22 -4.71 3.50 13.81
C LEU A 22 -3.92 4.30 14.84
N ALA A 23 -3.61 5.57 14.56
CA ALA A 23 -2.87 6.46 15.46
C ALA A 23 -3.58 6.74 16.79
N LYS A 24 -4.88 6.47 16.87
CA LYS A 24 -5.65 6.60 18.13
C LYS A 24 -5.52 5.39 19.05
N LEU A 25 -4.94 4.29 18.54
CA LEU A 25 -4.81 3.05 19.31
C LEU A 25 -3.49 3.04 20.09
N PRO A 26 -3.47 2.41 21.28
CA PRO A 26 -2.24 2.10 21.97
C PRO A 26 -1.29 1.24 21.10
N TRP A 27 0.00 1.44 21.23
CA TRP A 27 1.00 0.75 20.43
C TRP A 27 0.94 -0.78 20.59
N ASP A 28 0.69 -1.27 21.78
CA ASP A 28 0.51 -2.70 22.09
C ASP A 28 -0.70 -3.29 21.36
N GLU A 29 -1.79 -2.55 21.18
CA GLU A 29 -2.92 -2.99 20.37
C GLU A 29 -2.60 -3.01 18.86
N LEU A 30 -1.76 -2.09 18.38
CA LEU A 30 -1.30 -2.08 16.99
C LEU A 30 -0.38 -3.26 16.65
N THR A 31 0.44 -3.70 17.61
CA THR A 31 1.44 -4.76 17.44
C THR A 31 0.95 -6.14 17.85
N LYS A 32 -0.19 -6.21 18.54
CA LYS A 32 -0.78 -7.46 19.02
C LYS A 32 -1.05 -8.43 17.88
N ASN A 33 -0.61 -9.68 18.04
CA ASN A 33 -0.95 -10.74 17.09
C ASN A 33 -2.45 -11.02 17.12
N ARG A 34 -3.09 -10.91 15.95
CA ARG A 34 -4.53 -11.12 15.74
C ARG A 34 -4.83 -12.27 14.78
N GLU A 35 -3.82 -13.08 14.48
CA GLU A 35 -3.94 -14.23 13.56
C GLU A 35 -4.41 -13.85 12.14
N ALA A 36 -4.14 -12.59 11.73
CA ALA A 36 -4.36 -12.09 10.38
C ALA A 36 -3.15 -12.37 9.48
N SER A 37 -3.19 -12.03 8.20
CA SER A 37 -2.16 -12.34 7.18
C SER A 37 -0.75 -11.94 7.60
N PHE A 38 -0.58 -10.76 8.21
CA PHE A 38 0.70 -10.24 8.73
C PHE A 38 0.67 -10.08 10.26
N HIS A 39 -0.19 -10.81 10.91
CA HIS A 39 -0.34 -10.94 12.36
C HIS A 39 -0.90 -9.71 13.08
N SER A 40 -0.62 -8.47 12.68
CA SER A 40 -1.01 -7.28 13.42
C SER A 40 -1.43 -6.11 12.53
N LEU A 41 -2.22 -5.17 13.08
CA LEU A 41 -2.61 -3.95 12.37
C LEU A 41 -1.40 -3.18 11.84
N ARG A 42 -0.35 -3.04 12.68
CA ARG A 42 0.91 -2.40 12.29
C ARG A 42 1.54 -3.10 11.07
N ASN A 43 1.65 -4.41 11.13
CA ASN A 43 2.34 -5.17 10.08
C ASN A 43 1.56 -5.15 8.76
N ILE A 44 0.23 -5.23 8.80
CA ILE A 44 -0.62 -5.09 7.61
C ILE A 44 -0.40 -3.71 6.98
N PHE A 45 -0.39 -2.64 7.79
CA PHE A 45 -0.15 -1.29 7.29
C PHE A 45 1.25 -1.12 6.69
N ILE A 46 2.29 -1.68 7.32
CA ILE A 46 3.66 -1.69 6.78
C ILE A 46 3.73 -2.49 5.47
N HIS A 47 3.03 -3.63 5.40
CA HIS A 47 3.00 -4.43 4.20
C HIS A 47 2.38 -3.67 3.02
N THR A 48 1.25 -2.99 3.21
CA THR A 48 0.64 -2.17 2.14
C THR A 48 1.59 -1.09 1.62
N LEU A 49 2.28 -0.37 2.51
CA LEU A 49 3.31 0.60 2.10
C LEU A 49 4.49 -0.09 1.39
N GLY A 50 4.89 -1.25 1.89
CA GLY A 50 5.97 -2.06 1.32
C GLY A 50 5.67 -2.55 -0.09
N ALA A 51 4.43 -2.94 -0.37
CA ALA A 51 3.99 -3.33 -1.72
C ALA A 51 4.11 -2.16 -2.70
N VAL A 52 3.64 -0.97 -2.32
CA VAL A 52 3.80 0.24 -3.14
C VAL A 52 5.27 0.54 -3.42
N ASP A 53 6.12 0.53 -2.40
CA ASP A 53 7.55 0.87 -2.51
C ASP A 53 8.31 -0.16 -3.37
N TYR A 54 7.99 -1.46 -3.22
CA TYR A 54 8.57 -2.55 -4.00
C TYR A 54 8.24 -2.42 -5.49
N TRP A 55 6.97 -2.22 -5.81
CA TRP A 55 6.55 -2.12 -7.21
C TRP A 55 7.00 -0.81 -7.87
N LEU A 56 7.20 0.28 -7.09
CA LEU A 56 7.86 1.47 -7.59
C LEU A 56 9.33 1.22 -7.92
N ASP A 57 10.08 0.51 -7.07
CA ASP A 57 11.46 0.12 -7.36
C ASP A 57 11.52 -0.68 -8.68
N PHE A 58 10.56 -1.61 -8.88
CA PHE A 58 10.45 -2.38 -10.11
C PHE A 58 10.18 -1.49 -11.34
N LEU A 59 9.19 -0.62 -11.29
CA LEU A 59 8.83 0.26 -12.41
C LEU A 59 9.93 1.27 -12.75
N LEU A 60 10.68 1.73 -11.76
CA LEU A 60 11.79 2.65 -11.93
C LEU A 60 13.10 1.95 -12.32
N ASN A 61 13.10 0.62 -12.40
CA ASN A 61 14.30 -0.20 -12.60
C ASN A 61 15.40 0.09 -11.57
N GLU A 62 14.98 0.36 -10.33
CA GLU A 62 15.85 0.53 -9.19
C GLU A 62 16.18 -0.85 -8.57
N LYS A 63 17.20 -0.88 -7.72
CA LYS A 63 17.50 -2.12 -6.99
C LYS A 63 16.33 -2.44 -6.07
N LEU A 64 15.69 -3.60 -6.33
CA LEU A 64 14.61 -4.09 -5.47
C LEU A 64 15.13 -4.19 -4.04
N ARG A 65 14.42 -3.53 -3.13
CA ARG A 65 14.77 -3.58 -1.71
C ARG A 65 14.46 -4.95 -1.18
N THR A 66 15.38 -5.48 -0.40
CA THR A 66 15.11 -6.68 0.38
C THR A 66 13.88 -6.46 1.25
N LYS A 67 13.14 -7.55 1.48
CA LYS A 67 11.95 -7.56 2.35
C LYS A 67 12.23 -6.75 3.62
N ARG A 68 11.40 -5.75 3.89
CA ARG A 68 11.54 -4.92 5.09
C ARG A 68 11.15 -5.73 6.30
N GLU A 69 11.94 -5.64 7.34
CA GLU A 69 11.57 -6.20 8.62
C GLU A 69 10.53 -5.26 9.26
N PHE A 70 9.45 -5.83 9.78
CA PHE A 70 8.42 -5.04 10.47
C PHE A 70 8.96 -4.30 11.69
N ASP A 71 9.99 -4.84 12.32
CA ASP A 71 10.61 -4.28 13.52
C ASP A 71 11.49 -3.06 13.24
N ASP A 72 11.75 -2.72 11.97
CA ASP A 72 12.38 -1.45 11.58
C ASP A 72 11.49 -0.22 11.89
N TYR A 73 10.20 -0.45 12.18
CA TYR A 73 9.21 0.58 12.44
C TYR A 73 8.64 0.41 13.85
N GLY A 74 9.32 1.00 14.83
CA GLY A 74 9.02 0.84 16.25
C GLY A 74 8.01 1.82 16.81
N THR A 75 7.61 2.86 16.05
CA THR A 75 6.73 3.94 16.52
C THR A 75 5.75 4.40 15.44
N MET A 76 4.69 5.11 15.85
CA MET A 76 3.79 5.78 14.89
C MET A 76 4.50 6.83 14.03
N ASP A 77 5.50 7.51 14.57
CA ASP A 77 6.30 8.49 13.83
C ASP A 77 7.11 7.80 12.72
N ASP A 78 7.65 6.61 12.97
CA ASP A 78 8.33 5.81 11.93
C ASP A 78 7.36 5.43 10.80
N LEU A 79 6.13 5.01 11.14
CA LEU A 79 5.10 4.69 10.16
C LEU A 79 4.70 5.91 9.35
N GLN A 80 4.52 7.06 9.99
CA GLN A 80 4.17 8.32 9.32
C GLN A 80 5.27 8.76 8.35
N LYS A 81 6.52 8.70 8.76
CA LYS A 81 7.67 9.01 7.89
C LYS A 81 7.78 8.07 6.71
N TYR A 82 7.51 6.79 6.95
CA TYR A 82 7.50 5.79 5.88
C TYR A 82 6.39 6.08 4.86
N MET A 83 5.18 6.28 5.34
CA MET A 83 4.01 6.63 4.51
C MET A 83 4.30 7.87 3.66
N ALA A 84 4.75 8.97 4.27
CA ALA A 84 5.07 10.20 3.56
C ALA A 84 6.14 10.02 2.47
N ARG A 85 7.16 9.21 2.72
CA ARG A 85 8.19 8.89 1.73
C ARG A 85 7.63 8.12 0.54
N VAL A 86 6.84 7.09 0.80
CA VAL A 86 6.23 6.26 -0.25
C VAL A 86 5.29 7.10 -1.12
N GLU A 87 4.50 7.97 -0.52
CA GLU A 87 3.56 8.85 -1.21
C GLU A 87 4.26 9.86 -2.10
N VAL A 88 5.34 10.49 -1.61
CA VAL A 88 6.16 11.40 -2.45
C VAL A 88 6.70 10.66 -3.67
N ARG A 89 7.21 9.44 -3.50
CA ARG A 89 7.70 8.62 -4.62
C ARG A 89 6.58 8.29 -5.61
N MET A 90 5.42 7.85 -5.13
CA MET A 90 4.28 7.49 -5.96
C MET A 90 3.75 8.72 -6.73
N ARG A 91 3.59 9.87 -6.07
CA ARG A 91 3.18 11.11 -6.75
C ARG A 91 4.17 11.55 -7.82
N THR A 92 5.47 11.45 -7.53
CA THR A 92 6.53 11.78 -8.49
C THR A 92 6.46 10.87 -9.71
N TYR A 93 6.30 9.56 -9.51
CA TYR A 93 6.14 8.60 -10.59
C TYR A 93 4.87 8.89 -11.40
N ALA A 94 3.73 9.07 -10.75
CA ALA A 94 2.45 9.36 -11.39
C ALA A 94 2.49 10.63 -12.24
N ALA A 95 3.18 11.67 -11.76
CA ALA A 95 3.37 12.93 -12.51
C ALA A 95 4.24 12.74 -13.77
N SER A 96 5.13 11.77 -13.80
CA SER A 96 5.98 11.45 -14.94
C SER A 96 5.31 10.54 -15.99
N LEU A 97 4.15 9.97 -15.70
CA LEU A 97 3.46 9.03 -16.59
C LEU A 97 2.95 9.72 -17.85
N THR A 98 3.32 9.15 -19.00
CA THR A 98 2.76 9.50 -20.31
C THR A 98 1.83 8.38 -20.80
N PRO A 99 0.97 8.61 -21.80
CA PRO A 99 0.18 7.54 -22.42
C PRO A 99 1.01 6.33 -22.87
N GLU A 100 2.21 6.57 -23.42
CA GLU A 100 3.14 5.53 -23.83
C GLU A 100 3.79 4.87 -22.60
N GLY A 101 4.09 5.64 -21.56
CA GLY A 101 4.69 5.17 -20.33
C GLY A 101 3.82 4.16 -19.58
N VAL A 102 2.51 4.34 -19.56
CA VAL A 102 1.58 3.38 -18.91
C VAL A 102 1.52 2.05 -19.66
N LEU A 103 1.78 2.05 -20.97
CA LEU A 103 1.81 0.84 -21.81
C LEU A 103 3.21 0.21 -21.93
N LYS A 104 4.21 0.78 -21.27
CA LYS A 104 5.56 0.21 -21.25
C LYS A 104 5.52 -1.19 -20.63
N GLU A 105 6.07 -2.17 -21.36
CA GLU A 105 6.13 -3.56 -20.94
C GLU A 105 7.35 -3.85 -20.06
N TYR A 106 7.15 -4.75 -19.12
CA TYR A 106 8.16 -5.31 -18.22
C TYR A 106 8.04 -6.82 -18.20
N GLU A 107 9.15 -7.52 -18.00
CA GLU A 107 9.15 -8.96 -17.76
C GLU A 107 9.16 -9.21 -16.25
N VAL A 108 8.25 -10.05 -15.79
CA VAL A 108 8.09 -10.45 -14.40
C VAL A 108 8.05 -11.98 -14.34
N THR A 109 8.72 -12.57 -13.36
CA THR A 109 8.58 -13.99 -13.05
C THR A 109 7.61 -14.13 -11.88
N ASN A 110 6.51 -14.85 -12.10
CA ASN A 110 5.53 -15.09 -11.06
C ASN A 110 6.01 -16.15 -10.04
N ASP A 111 5.24 -16.36 -8.96
CA ASP A 111 5.58 -17.29 -7.88
C ASP A 111 5.68 -18.76 -8.33
N LEU A 112 5.16 -19.09 -9.51
CA LEU A 112 5.28 -20.41 -10.14
C LEU A 112 6.53 -20.54 -10.99
N GLY A 113 7.38 -19.50 -11.05
CA GLY A 113 8.60 -19.47 -11.88
C GLY A 113 8.33 -19.24 -13.37
N VAL A 114 7.13 -18.81 -13.75
CA VAL A 114 6.77 -18.55 -15.14
C VAL A 114 7.00 -17.07 -15.45
N ALA A 115 7.82 -16.81 -16.47
CA ALA A 115 8.01 -15.46 -16.98
C ALA A 115 6.75 -14.99 -17.73
N THR A 116 6.29 -13.79 -17.43
CA THR A 116 5.16 -13.13 -18.09
C THR A 116 5.49 -11.68 -18.38
N ARG A 117 4.74 -11.07 -19.28
CA ARG A 117 4.86 -9.64 -19.57
C ARG A 117 3.68 -8.91 -18.98
N VAL A 118 3.97 -7.80 -18.34
CA VAL A 118 3.00 -6.89 -17.73
C VAL A 118 3.31 -5.47 -18.17
N THR A 119 2.31 -4.63 -18.24
CA THR A 119 2.49 -3.20 -18.47
C THR A 119 2.67 -2.43 -17.15
N ALA A 120 3.12 -1.18 -17.22
CA ALA A 120 3.13 -0.31 -16.05
C ALA A 120 1.71 -0.14 -15.47
N GLU A 121 0.68 -0.08 -16.33
CA GLU A 121 -0.72 -0.01 -15.90
C GLU A 121 -1.13 -1.24 -15.09
N ASP A 122 -0.77 -2.45 -15.54
CA ASP A 122 -1.05 -3.70 -14.81
C ASP A 122 -0.42 -3.69 -13.42
N VAL A 123 0.82 -3.22 -13.31
CA VAL A 123 1.52 -3.09 -12.03
C VAL A 123 0.83 -2.08 -11.11
N LEU A 124 0.40 -0.93 -11.64
CA LEU A 124 -0.30 0.08 -10.85
C LEU A 124 -1.69 -0.39 -10.39
N ILE A 125 -2.40 -1.16 -11.24
CA ILE A 125 -3.66 -1.81 -10.85
C ILE A 125 -3.42 -2.82 -9.74
N HIS A 126 -2.36 -3.63 -9.83
CA HIS A 126 -2.00 -4.57 -8.78
C HIS A 126 -1.68 -3.86 -7.45
N VAL A 127 -0.94 -2.76 -7.48
CA VAL A 127 -0.68 -1.93 -6.29
C VAL A 127 -2.00 -1.43 -5.67
N PHE A 128 -2.95 -0.99 -6.50
CA PHE A 128 -4.27 -0.58 -6.04
C PHE A 128 -5.03 -1.76 -5.41
N GLU A 129 -5.01 -2.93 -6.03
CA GLU A 129 -5.65 -4.15 -5.54
C GLU A 129 -5.09 -4.57 -4.18
N GLU A 130 -3.78 -4.58 -4.00
CA GLU A 130 -3.10 -4.89 -2.74
C GLU A 130 -3.59 -3.97 -1.60
N GLU A 131 -3.67 -2.67 -1.86
CA GLU A 131 -4.17 -1.74 -0.86
C GLU A 131 -5.65 -1.97 -0.53
N VAL A 132 -6.50 -2.26 -1.51
CA VAL A 132 -7.93 -2.55 -1.28
C VAL A 132 -8.08 -3.85 -0.48
N HIS A 133 -7.31 -4.88 -0.83
CA HIS A 133 -7.31 -6.17 -0.17
C HIS A 133 -6.99 -6.02 1.33
N HIS A 134 -5.85 -5.43 1.65
CA HIS A 134 -5.41 -5.29 3.03
C HIS A 134 -6.20 -4.26 3.84
N ARG A 135 -6.81 -3.27 3.20
CA ARG A 135 -7.82 -2.43 3.84
C ARG A 135 -9.02 -3.25 4.31
N GLY A 136 -9.44 -4.25 3.53
CA GLY A 136 -10.49 -5.17 3.94
C GLY A 136 -10.16 -5.92 5.24
N GLU A 137 -8.90 -6.37 5.40
CA GLU A 137 -8.43 -6.97 6.65
C GLU A 137 -8.44 -5.97 7.81
N LEU A 138 -7.94 -4.75 7.61
CA LEU A 138 -7.96 -3.71 8.65
C LEU A 138 -9.39 -3.39 9.08
N ILE A 139 -10.35 -3.30 8.15
CA ILE A 139 -11.78 -3.13 8.44
C ILE A 139 -12.28 -4.25 9.37
N ALA A 140 -12.04 -5.50 8.98
CA ALA A 140 -12.50 -6.65 9.73
C ALA A 140 -11.92 -6.66 11.14
N LEU A 141 -10.63 -6.38 11.29
CA LEU A 141 -9.97 -6.32 12.59
C LEU A 141 -10.49 -5.18 13.48
N LEU A 142 -10.72 -3.99 12.91
CA LEU A 142 -11.30 -2.86 13.66
C LEU A 142 -12.70 -3.19 14.17
N TRP A 143 -13.56 -3.80 13.33
CA TRP A 143 -14.90 -4.26 13.77
C TRP A 143 -14.82 -5.32 14.86
N GLN A 144 -13.89 -6.26 14.80
CA GLN A 144 -13.68 -7.25 15.85
C GLN A 144 -13.24 -6.60 17.18
N MET A 145 -12.58 -5.46 17.11
CA MET A 145 -12.19 -4.66 18.28
C MET A 145 -13.32 -3.74 18.79
N GLY A 146 -14.48 -3.71 18.15
CA GLY A 146 -15.57 -2.79 18.46
C GLY A 146 -15.29 -1.34 18.04
N ILE A 147 -14.38 -1.14 17.09
CA ILE A 147 -13.98 0.18 16.57
C ILE A 147 -14.58 0.34 15.17
N GLU A 148 -15.30 1.44 14.97
CA GLU A 148 -15.84 1.78 13.65
C GLU A 148 -14.71 2.17 12.70
N PRO A 149 -14.56 1.46 11.55
CA PRO A 149 -13.57 1.81 10.56
C PRO A 149 -13.86 3.18 9.91
N PRO A 150 -12.84 3.88 9.40
CA PRO A 150 -13.05 5.15 8.72
C PRO A 150 -13.86 4.97 7.41
N LEU A 151 -14.63 5.99 7.06
CA LEU A 151 -15.37 6.02 5.79
C LEU A 151 -14.41 6.06 4.59
N MET A 152 -14.63 5.20 3.61
CA MET A 152 -13.73 5.03 2.47
C MET A 152 -14.40 5.21 1.11
N GLY A 153 -15.72 5.31 1.07
CA GLY A 153 -16.41 5.46 -0.21
C GLY A 153 -15.97 6.75 -0.92
N TRP A 154 -15.79 6.67 -2.25
CA TRP A 154 -15.46 7.82 -3.10
C TRP A 154 -16.38 9.04 -2.88
N LYS A 155 -17.60 8.83 -2.43
CA LYS A 155 -18.58 9.89 -2.11
C LYS A 155 -18.27 10.64 -0.80
N TYR A 156 -17.27 10.23 -0.07
CA TYR A 156 -16.82 10.85 1.19
C TYR A 156 -15.45 11.53 1.06
N LEU A 157 -14.90 11.53 -0.16
CA LEU A 157 -13.63 12.21 -0.49
C LEU A 157 -13.84 13.70 -0.71
#